data_2f8973260165953b84ec74fbce8a9107
#
_entry.id   2f8973260165953b84ec74fbce8a9107
#
_cell.length_a   1.000
_cell.length_b   1.000
_cell.length_c   1.000
_cell.angle_alpha   90.00
_cell.angle_beta   90.00
_cell.angle_gamma   90.00
#
_symmetry.space_group_name_H-M   'P 1'
#
loop_
_entity.id
_entity.type
_entity.pdbx_description
1 polymer ?
#
loop_
_entity_poly.entity_id
_entity_poly.type
_entity_poly.pdbx_seq_one_letter_code
_entity_poly.pdbx_strand_id
1 'polypeptide(L)'
;KGDGESGTIQIAVMNKDDQIFKSWFASHIRVQMAGGKKEITDLKNFTEGNYTIFNLPFEGKELEDACRDFNTLKMNYSILPDLKVGNDNSQIAVANADRNKFEIWIKMYREDMLKQEKQPGNIYEMDNESYMDTAAVNEDEYINNASLEYQKVNSEFEEHEVPGPK
;
A
#
# COMPACT_ATOMS: atom_id res chain seq x y z
N LYS A 1 -34.41 -0.08 14.10
CA LYS A 1 -33.86 1.19 14.62
C LYS A 1 -32.71 0.80 15.53
N GLY A 2 -31.48 0.82 15.02
CA GLY A 2 -30.27 0.72 15.81
C GLY A 2 -29.73 2.14 15.94
N ASP A 3 -29.88 2.70 17.13
CA ASP A 3 -29.26 3.97 17.49
C ASP A 3 -27.76 3.71 17.61
N GLY A 4 -26.99 4.09 16.58
CA GLY A 4 -25.54 4.10 16.66
C GLY A 4 -25.13 5.13 17.71
N GLU A 5 -24.68 4.67 18.86
CA GLU A 5 -24.03 5.53 19.85
C GLU A 5 -22.80 6.19 19.21
N SER A 6 -22.94 7.47 18.93
CA SER A 6 -21.81 8.33 18.58
C SER A 6 -20.92 8.45 19.82
N GLY A 7 -19.86 7.64 19.89
CA GLY A 7 -18.88 7.72 20.95
C GLY A 7 -18.20 9.08 20.95
N THR A 8 -18.41 9.87 22.00
CA THR A 8 -17.74 11.16 22.18
C THR A 8 -16.48 10.95 23.02
N ILE A 9 -15.32 11.28 22.47
CA ILE A 9 -14.05 11.27 23.21
C ILE A 9 -13.81 12.67 23.76
N GLN A 10 -13.67 12.79 25.07
CA GLN A 10 -13.27 14.03 25.73
C GLN A 10 -11.79 14.00 26.07
N ILE A 11 -11.06 15.00 25.59
CA ILE A 11 -9.63 15.15 25.82
C ILE A 11 -9.39 16.42 26.64
N ALA A 12 -8.74 16.28 27.80
CA ALA A 12 -8.31 17.42 28.60
C ALA A 12 -6.86 17.79 28.24
N VAL A 13 -6.63 19.02 27.79
CA VAL A 13 -5.31 19.56 27.45
C VAL A 13 -4.99 20.70 28.38
N MET A 14 -3.73 20.76 28.87
CA MET A 14 -3.30 21.91 29.68
C MET A 14 -3.27 23.19 28.87
N ASN A 15 -3.71 24.31 29.42
CA ASN A 15 -3.83 25.60 28.71
C ASN A 15 -2.56 26.03 27.99
N LYS A 16 -1.39 25.71 28.54
CA LYS A 16 -0.10 26.04 27.90
C LYS A 16 0.17 25.24 26.61
N ASP A 17 -0.48 24.09 26.45
CA ASP A 17 -0.29 23.18 25.32
C ASP A 17 -1.47 23.25 24.32
N ASP A 18 -2.48 24.08 24.59
CA ASP A 18 -3.71 24.21 23.79
C ASP A 18 -3.44 24.55 22.31
N GLN A 19 -2.50 25.47 22.04
CA GLN A 19 -2.14 25.82 20.66
C GLN A 19 -1.44 24.68 19.93
N ILE A 20 -0.56 23.96 20.62
CA ILE A 20 0.14 22.80 20.08
C ILE A 20 -0.85 21.69 19.78
N PHE A 21 -1.75 21.43 20.73
CA PHE A 21 -2.79 20.41 20.56
C PHE A 21 -3.75 20.76 19.42
N LYS A 22 -4.23 22.01 19.32
CA LYS A 22 -5.10 22.46 18.21
C LYS A 22 -4.42 22.32 16.84
N SER A 23 -3.15 22.66 16.75
CA SER A 23 -2.36 22.52 15.52
C SER A 23 -2.18 21.04 15.15
N TRP A 24 -1.83 20.21 16.12
CA TRP A 24 -1.70 18.76 15.95
C TRP A 24 -3.05 18.14 15.56
N PHE A 25 -4.11 18.45 16.28
CA PHE A 25 -5.47 17.95 16.02
C PHE A 25 -5.95 18.34 14.62
N ALA A 26 -5.78 19.61 14.24
CA ALA A 26 -6.19 20.10 12.92
C ALA A 26 -5.40 19.41 11.78
N SER A 27 -4.10 19.15 11.96
CA SER A 27 -3.30 18.46 10.96
C SER A 27 -3.63 16.97 10.88
N HIS A 28 -3.75 16.28 12.01
CA HIS A 28 -3.98 14.83 12.05
C HIS A 28 -5.41 14.46 11.69
N ILE A 29 -6.41 15.12 12.25
CA ILE A 29 -7.81 14.82 11.97
C ILE A 29 -8.18 15.18 10.52
N ARG A 30 -7.70 16.28 9.97
CA ARG A 30 -7.95 16.61 8.56
C ARG A 30 -7.38 15.56 7.61
N VAL A 31 -6.14 15.12 7.85
CA VAL A 31 -5.50 14.09 7.03
C VAL A 31 -6.24 12.75 7.19
N GLN A 32 -6.69 12.42 8.39
CA GLN A 32 -7.39 11.18 8.67
C GLN A 32 -8.81 11.14 8.09
N MET A 33 -9.56 12.23 8.20
CA MET A 33 -10.95 12.31 7.70
C MET A 33 -11.03 12.54 6.19
N ALA A 34 -9.97 13.02 5.55
CA ALA A 34 -9.99 13.33 4.12
C ALA A 34 -10.11 12.08 3.23
N GLY A 35 -9.76 10.89 3.76
CA GLY A 35 -9.55 9.70 2.93
C GLY A 35 -8.36 9.86 1.97
N GLY A 36 -8.04 8.83 1.23
CA GLY A 36 -7.01 8.86 0.20
C GLY A 36 -5.79 7.98 0.51
N LYS A 37 -4.83 8.03 -0.43
CA LYS A 37 -3.57 7.29 -0.33
C LYS A 37 -2.74 7.76 0.87
N LYS A 38 -2.17 6.81 1.59
CA LYS A 38 -1.27 7.00 2.73
C LYS A 38 -0.04 6.13 2.58
N GLU A 39 1.05 6.51 3.25
CA GLU A 39 2.14 5.56 3.46
C GLU A 39 1.68 4.44 4.40
N ILE A 40 2.25 3.24 4.26
CA ILE A 40 1.78 2.07 5.04
C ILE A 40 1.93 2.27 6.55
N THR A 41 3.00 2.96 6.97
CA THR A 41 3.21 3.30 8.38
C THR A 41 2.14 4.23 8.91
N ASP A 42 1.71 5.22 8.11
CA ASP A 42 0.65 6.15 8.47
C ASP A 42 -0.71 5.46 8.50
N LEU A 43 -0.99 4.59 7.53
CA LEU A 43 -2.20 3.78 7.52
C LEU A 43 -2.26 2.87 8.75
N LYS A 44 -1.16 2.18 9.06
CA LYS A 44 -1.05 1.30 10.24
C LYS A 44 -1.30 2.07 11.53
N ASN A 45 -0.69 3.23 11.70
CA ASN A 45 -0.88 4.08 12.88
C ASN A 45 -2.32 4.60 12.97
N PHE A 46 -2.87 5.06 11.84
CA PHE A 46 -4.23 5.56 11.76
C PHE A 46 -5.28 4.51 12.11
N THR A 47 -5.09 3.28 11.65
CA THR A 47 -6.05 2.18 11.82
C THR A 47 -5.75 1.34 13.06
N GLU A 48 -4.70 1.66 13.83
CA GLU A 48 -4.19 0.82 14.92
C GLU A 48 -3.93 -0.63 14.46
N GLY A 49 -3.47 -0.77 13.20
CA GLY A 49 -3.26 -2.07 12.57
C GLY A 49 -4.52 -2.73 11.98
N ASN A 50 -5.68 -2.09 12.06
CA ASN A 50 -6.94 -2.61 11.51
C ASN A 50 -7.08 -2.28 10.00
N TYR A 51 -6.31 -2.95 9.18
CA TYR A 51 -6.39 -2.91 7.72
C TYR A 51 -6.35 -4.32 7.13
N THR A 52 -6.81 -4.45 5.91
CA THR A 52 -6.77 -5.70 5.14
C THR A 52 -5.94 -5.48 3.88
N ILE A 53 -5.11 -6.45 3.52
CA ILE A 53 -4.33 -6.44 2.29
C ILE A 53 -5.12 -7.16 1.19
N PHE A 54 -5.19 -6.54 0.02
CA PHE A 54 -5.80 -7.11 -1.17
C PHE A 54 -4.80 -7.18 -2.30
N ASN A 55 -4.85 -8.27 -3.06
CA ASN A 55 -4.17 -8.38 -4.34
C ASN A 55 -5.10 -7.92 -5.46
N LEU A 56 -4.61 -7.00 -6.29
CA LEU A 56 -5.29 -6.51 -7.49
C LEU A 56 -4.62 -7.14 -8.72
N PRO A 57 -5.38 -7.64 -9.69
CA PRO A 57 -4.87 -8.33 -10.87
C PRO A 57 -4.41 -7.36 -11.97
N PHE A 58 -3.83 -6.23 -11.61
CA PHE A 58 -3.35 -5.20 -12.52
C PHE A 58 -2.35 -4.27 -11.85
N GLU A 59 -1.57 -3.57 -12.65
CA GLU A 59 -0.60 -2.55 -12.27
C GLU A 59 -0.65 -1.34 -13.21
N GLY A 60 0.31 -0.42 -13.05
CA GLY A 60 0.50 0.71 -13.94
C GLY A 60 -0.75 1.58 -14.06
N LYS A 61 -1.21 1.81 -15.29
CA LYS A 61 -2.34 2.72 -15.57
C LYS A 61 -3.66 2.26 -14.95
N GLU A 62 -3.93 0.96 -14.93
CA GLU A 62 -5.16 0.43 -14.33
C GLU A 62 -5.17 0.64 -12.80
N LEU A 63 -4.00 0.53 -12.16
CA LEU A 63 -3.85 0.87 -10.74
C LEU A 63 -4.05 2.36 -10.49
N GLU A 64 -3.54 3.23 -11.35
CA GLU A 64 -3.76 4.69 -11.25
C GLU A 64 -5.25 5.05 -11.38
N ASP A 65 -5.97 4.40 -12.29
CA ASP A 65 -7.40 4.58 -12.48
C ASP A 65 -8.17 4.11 -11.22
N ALA A 66 -7.83 2.94 -10.68
CA ALA A 66 -8.39 2.44 -9.43
C ALA A 66 -8.11 3.40 -8.25
N CYS A 67 -6.91 3.95 -8.15
CA CYS A 67 -6.56 4.93 -7.11
C CYS A 67 -7.38 6.22 -7.22
N ARG A 68 -7.74 6.67 -8.43
CA ARG A 68 -8.65 7.81 -8.60
C ARG A 68 -10.04 7.51 -8.06
N ASP A 69 -10.53 6.30 -8.29
CA ASP A 69 -11.81 5.84 -7.74
C ASP A 69 -11.76 5.76 -6.22
N PHE A 70 -10.68 5.21 -5.65
CA PHE A 70 -10.49 5.14 -4.20
C PHE A 70 -10.48 6.52 -3.55
N ASN A 71 -9.82 7.50 -4.19
CA ASN A 71 -9.82 8.88 -3.73
C ASN A 71 -11.21 9.52 -3.82
N THR A 72 -11.97 9.23 -4.89
CA THR A 72 -13.36 9.70 -5.07
C THR A 72 -14.27 9.13 -3.98
N LEU A 73 -14.10 7.87 -3.63
CA LEU A 73 -14.81 7.19 -2.54
C LEU A 73 -14.29 7.59 -1.15
N LYS A 74 -13.25 8.41 -1.09
CA LYS A 74 -12.59 8.82 0.17
C LYS A 74 -12.20 7.63 1.04
N MET A 75 -11.63 6.59 0.43
CA MET A 75 -11.09 5.45 1.15
C MET A 75 -9.69 5.77 1.68
N ASN A 76 -9.36 5.20 2.84
CA ASN A 76 -8.01 5.23 3.37
C ASN A 76 -7.29 3.94 2.94
N TYR A 77 -6.23 4.10 2.15
CA TYR A 77 -5.49 2.97 1.60
C TYR A 77 -4.01 3.28 1.45
N SER A 78 -3.20 2.25 1.31
CA SER A 78 -1.79 2.33 0.98
C SER A 78 -1.49 1.37 -0.18
N ILE A 79 -0.68 1.80 -1.13
CA ILE A 79 -0.11 0.90 -2.13
C ILE A 79 1.14 0.29 -1.49
N LEU A 80 1.20 -1.01 -1.44
CA LEU A 80 2.35 -1.72 -0.89
C LEU A 80 3.46 -1.82 -1.95
N PRO A 81 4.72 -1.99 -1.54
CA PRO A 81 5.81 -2.23 -2.47
C PRO A 81 5.50 -3.42 -3.38
N ASP A 82 5.84 -3.28 -4.66
CA ASP A 82 5.73 -4.37 -5.61
C ASP A 82 6.68 -5.51 -5.19
N LEU A 83 6.10 -6.67 -4.92
CA LEU A 83 6.84 -7.85 -4.51
C LEU A 83 7.51 -8.56 -5.69
N LYS A 84 7.37 -8.07 -6.91
CA LYS A 84 7.89 -8.67 -8.17
C LYS A 84 7.59 -10.17 -8.30
N VAL A 85 6.44 -10.59 -7.85
CA VAL A 85 6.01 -12.00 -7.87
C VAL A 85 5.57 -12.43 -9.27
N GLY A 86 6.17 -11.86 -10.31
CA GLY A 86 6.07 -12.32 -11.70
C GLY A 86 4.70 -12.22 -12.37
N ASN A 87 3.74 -11.56 -11.73
CA ASN A 87 2.40 -11.34 -12.26
C ASN A 87 2.13 -9.85 -12.17
N ASP A 88 1.67 -9.21 -13.20
CA ASP A 88 1.27 -7.79 -13.27
C ASP A 88 0.19 -7.45 -12.21
N ASN A 89 0.51 -7.69 -10.93
CA ASN A 89 -0.39 -7.57 -9.79
C ASN A 89 0.14 -6.50 -8.82
N SER A 90 -0.78 -5.77 -8.21
CA SER A 90 -0.46 -4.79 -7.16
C SER A 90 -1.07 -5.20 -5.84
N GLN A 91 -0.39 -4.92 -4.74
CA GLN A 91 -0.93 -5.14 -3.40
C GLN A 91 -1.31 -3.80 -2.79
N ILE A 92 -2.49 -3.75 -2.20
CA ILE A 92 -2.98 -2.58 -1.49
C ILE A 92 -3.45 -2.96 -0.08
N ALA A 93 -3.16 -2.10 0.88
CA ALA A 93 -3.75 -2.17 2.21
C ALA A 93 -4.93 -1.18 2.28
N VAL A 94 -6.08 -1.63 2.72
CA VAL A 94 -7.31 -0.84 2.86
C VAL A 94 -7.73 -0.83 4.33
N ALA A 95 -8.02 0.34 4.89
CA ALA A 95 -8.56 0.45 6.24
C ALA A 95 -9.85 -0.36 6.38
N ASN A 96 -9.98 -1.17 7.44
CA ASN A 96 -11.18 -2.01 7.63
C ASN A 96 -12.46 -1.19 7.75
N ALA A 97 -12.37 0.05 8.24
CA ALA A 97 -13.49 0.99 8.25
C ALA A 97 -14.02 1.35 6.84
N ASP A 98 -13.16 1.24 5.82
CA ASP A 98 -13.52 1.54 4.42
C ASP A 98 -13.77 0.27 3.59
N ARG A 99 -13.75 -0.93 4.19
CA ARG A 99 -13.94 -2.21 3.52
C ARG A 99 -15.22 -2.24 2.67
N ASN A 100 -16.33 -1.74 3.20
CA ASN A 100 -17.60 -1.69 2.45
C ASN A 100 -17.50 -0.85 1.18
N LYS A 101 -16.74 0.26 1.20
CA LYS A 101 -16.52 1.09 0.01
C LYS A 101 -15.69 0.35 -1.02
N PHE A 102 -14.68 -0.40 -0.56
CA PHE A 102 -13.85 -1.22 -1.43
C PHE A 102 -14.65 -2.36 -2.08
N GLU A 103 -15.53 -3.02 -1.35
CA GLU A 103 -16.44 -4.04 -1.90
C GLU A 103 -17.40 -3.47 -2.96
N ILE A 104 -17.91 -2.24 -2.75
CA ILE A 104 -18.71 -1.53 -3.75
C ILE A 104 -17.88 -1.26 -5.01
N TRP A 105 -16.64 -0.79 -4.83
CA TRP A 105 -15.73 -0.55 -5.96
C TRP A 105 -15.42 -1.85 -6.72
N ILE A 106 -15.18 -2.98 -6.05
CA ILE A 106 -14.97 -4.29 -6.71
C ILE A 106 -16.16 -4.65 -7.62
N LYS A 107 -17.39 -4.41 -7.16
CA LYS A 107 -18.59 -4.67 -7.97
C LYS A 107 -18.62 -3.79 -9.21
N MET A 108 -18.36 -2.48 -9.06
CA MET A 108 -18.30 -1.54 -10.18
C MET A 108 -17.21 -1.92 -11.18
N TYR A 109 -16.00 -2.24 -10.70
CA TYR A 109 -14.89 -2.70 -11.54
C TYR A 109 -15.27 -3.94 -12.37
N ARG A 110 -15.88 -4.96 -11.73
CA ARG A 110 -16.30 -6.17 -12.41
C ARG A 110 -17.39 -5.91 -13.48
N GLU A 111 -18.35 -5.06 -13.16
CA GLU A 111 -19.39 -4.66 -14.10
C GLU A 111 -18.81 -3.92 -15.32
N ASP A 112 -17.85 -3.03 -15.10
CA ASP A 112 -17.23 -2.26 -16.18
C ASP A 112 -16.33 -3.14 -17.06
N MET A 113 -15.63 -4.12 -16.48
CA MET A 113 -14.89 -5.11 -17.24
C MET A 113 -15.80 -5.95 -18.14
N LEU A 114 -16.94 -6.41 -17.61
CA LEU A 114 -17.92 -7.18 -18.36
C LEU A 114 -18.54 -6.34 -19.51
N LYS A 115 -18.80 -5.03 -19.30
CA LYS A 115 -19.26 -4.12 -20.36
C LYS A 115 -18.23 -3.96 -21.48
N GLN A 116 -16.94 -4.09 -21.16
CA GLN A 116 -15.85 -4.03 -22.14
C GLN A 116 -15.52 -5.41 -22.74
N GLU A 117 -16.33 -6.43 -22.47
CA GLU A 117 -16.10 -7.82 -22.89
C GLU A 117 -14.77 -8.40 -22.40
N LYS A 118 -14.25 -7.85 -21.31
CA LYS A 118 -13.03 -8.33 -20.65
C LYS A 118 -13.36 -9.23 -19.45
N GLN A 119 -12.50 -10.19 -19.19
CA GLN A 119 -12.58 -10.99 -17.97
C GLN A 119 -12.02 -10.18 -16.80
N PRO A 120 -12.79 -9.93 -15.73
CA PRO A 120 -12.24 -9.30 -14.54
C PRO A 120 -11.24 -10.26 -13.90
N GLY A 121 -10.07 -9.75 -13.60
CA GLY A 121 -9.07 -10.51 -12.86
C GLY A 121 -9.52 -10.83 -11.43
N ASN A 122 -8.82 -11.73 -10.78
CA ASN A 122 -9.17 -12.17 -9.43
C ASN A 122 -8.64 -11.18 -8.38
N ILE A 123 -9.56 -10.47 -7.71
CA ILE A 123 -9.26 -9.65 -6.53
C ILE A 123 -9.52 -10.50 -5.30
N TYR A 124 -8.51 -10.69 -4.47
CA TYR A 124 -8.62 -11.51 -3.26
C TYR A 124 -7.89 -10.87 -2.07
N GLU A 125 -8.35 -11.25 -0.88
CA GLU A 125 -7.74 -10.86 0.38
C GLU A 125 -6.49 -11.71 0.64
N MET A 126 -5.41 -11.05 1.05
CA MET A 126 -4.18 -11.70 1.48
C MET A 126 -4.07 -11.56 3.00
N ASP A 127 -3.68 -12.64 3.69
CA ASP A 127 -3.30 -12.50 5.07
C ASP A 127 -1.92 -11.80 5.20
N ASN A 128 -1.69 -11.19 6.37
CA ASN A 128 -0.45 -10.46 6.61
C ASN A 128 0.80 -11.36 6.61
N GLU A 129 0.65 -12.63 7.01
CA GLU A 129 1.76 -13.59 7.02
C GLU A 129 2.16 -13.93 5.59
N SER A 130 1.20 -14.26 4.73
CA SER A 130 1.45 -14.54 3.30
C SER A 130 2.11 -13.36 2.59
N TYR A 131 1.73 -12.11 2.91
CA TYR A 131 2.39 -10.93 2.37
C TYR A 131 3.83 -10.81 2.86
N MET A 132 4.06 -10.96 4.16
CA MET A 132 5.40 -10.82 4.77
C MET A 132 6.33 -11.94 4.31
N ASP A 133 5.86 -13.17 4.19
CA ASP A 133 6.65 -14.30 3.68
C ASP A 133 7.08 -14.06 2.23
N THR A 134 6.17 -13.56 1.39
CA THR A 134 6.48 -13.23 -0.01
C THR A 134 7.46 -12.06 -0.09
N ALA A 135 7.32 -11.05 0.76
CA ALA A 135 8.25 -9.92 0.84
C ALA A 135 9.65 -10.36 1.26
N ALA A 136 9.76 -11.24 2.27
CA ALA A 136 11.05 -11.77 2.74
C ALA A 136 11.78 -12.58 1.66
N VAL A 137 11.07 -13.44 0.93
CA VAL A 137 11.65 -14.23 -0.18
C VAL A 137 12.21 -13.33 -1.28
N ASN A 138 11.51 -12.23 -1.60
CA ASN A 138 11.98 -11.29 -2.63
C ASN A 138 13.17 -10.43 -2.16
N GLU A 139 13.27 -10.10 -0.87
CA GLU A 139 14.44 -9.43 -0.32
C GLU A 139 15.70 -10.31 -0.45
N ASP A 140 15.59 -11.59 -0.11
CA ASP A 140 16.68 -12.55 -0.25
C ASP A 140 17.11 -12.75 -1.72
N GLU A 141 16.16 -12.82 -2.64
CA GLU A 141 16.45 -12.93 -4.09
C GLU A 141 17.10 -11.64 -4.63
N TYR A 142 16.66 -10.47 -4.18
CA TYR A 142 17.29 -9.19 -4.56
C TYR A 142 18.72 -9.07 -4.04
N ILE A 143 18.99 -9.47 -2.80
CA ILE A 143 20.34 -9.49 -2.20
C ILE A 143 21.25 -10.48 -2.95
N ASN A 144 20.75 -11.67 -3.29
CA ASN A 144 21.50 -12.65 -4.05
C ASN A 144 21.81 -12.16 -5.47
N ASN A 145 20.86 -11.54 -6.16
CA ASN A 145 21.09 -10.99 -7.50
C ASN A 145 22.06 -9.82 -7.49
N ALA A 146 21.95 -8.91 -6.52
CA ALA A 146 22.90 -7.81 -6.34
C ALA A 146 24.32 -8.31 -6.06
N SER A 147 24.49 -9.36 -5.24
CA SER A 147 25.81 -9.94 -4.96
C SER A 147 26.41 -10.67 -6.17
N LEU A 148 25.60 -11.29 -7.03
CA LEU A 148 26.05 -11.89 -8.29
C LEU A 148 26.47 -10.84 -9.32
N GLU A 149 25.78 -9.70 -9.41
CA GLU A 149 26.21 -8.58 -10.25
C GLU A 149 27.53 -7.97 -9.76
N TYR A 150 27.70 -7.79 -8.44
CA TYR A 150 28.95 -7.33 -7.86
C TYR A 150 30.13 -8.28 -8.15
N GLN A 151 29.90 -9.58 -8.10
CA GLN A 151 30.92 -10.56 -8.43
C GLN A 151 31.30 -10.54 -9.92
N LYS A 152 30.32 -10.37 -10.82
CA LYS A 152 30.56 -10.21 -12.26
C LYS A 152 31.39 -8.97 -12.57
N VAL A 153 31.03 -7.83 -12.02
CA VAL A 153 31.76 -6.58 -12.23
C VAL A 153 33.19 -6.69 -11.73
N ASN A 154 33.45 -7.30 -10.58
CA ASN A 154 34.80 -7.48 -10.05
C ASN A 154 35.62 -8.46 -10.88
N SER A 155 35.02 -9.53 -11.40
CA SER A 155 35.76 -10.47 -12.28
C SER A 155 36.15 -9.86 -13.62
N GLU A 156 35.32 -8.95 -14.17
CA GLU A 156 35.66 -8.22 -15.39
C GLU A 156 36.78 -7.18 -15.18
N PHE A 157 36.93 -6.64 -13.96
CA PHE A 157 38.02 -5.73 -13.61
C PHE A 157 39.37 -6.48 -13.40
N GLU A 158 39.35 -7.71 -12.88
CA GLU A 158 40.57 -8.51 -12.68
C GLU A 158 41.16 -9.04 -14.00
N GLU A 159 40.33 -9.21 -15.06
CA GLU A 159 40.82 -9.63 -16.40
C GLU A 159 41.51 -8.49 -17.19
N HIS A 160 41.45 -7.26 -16.72
CA HIS A 160 42.04 -6.09 -17.38
C HIS A 160 43.27 -5.51 -16.66
N GLU A 161 44.03 -6.28 -15.87
CA GLU A 161 45.34 -5.84 -15.43
C GLU A 161 46.31 -5.76 -16.65
N VAL A 162 46.59 -4.54 -17.05
CA VAL A 162 47.55 -4.18 -18.12
C VAL A 162 48.94 -4.65 -17.70
N PRO A 163 49.66 -5.45 -18.51
CA PRO A 163 51.03 -5.84 -18.17
C PRO A 163 51.90 -4.57 -18.14
N GLY A 164 52.58 -4.36 -17.02
CA GLY A 164 53.51 -3.25 -16.82
C GLY A 164 54.65 -3.25 -17.85
N PRO A 165 55.21 -2.06 -18.13
CA PRO A 165 56.30 -1.92 -19.12
C PRO A 165 57.56 -2.63 -18.66
N LYS A 166 58.22 -3.34 -19.61
CA LYS A 166 59.53 -3.97 -19.43
C LYS A 166 60.61 -2.93 -19.44
#